data_c7024377aae083f921e718c8e566354b
#
_entry.id   c7024377aae083f921e718c8e566354b
#
_cell.length_a   1.000
_cell.length_b   1.000
_cell.length_c   1.000
_cell.angle_alpha   90.00
_cell.angle_beta   90.00
_cell.angle_gamma   90.00
#
_symmetry.space_group_name_H-M   'P 1'
#
loop_
_entity.id
_entity.type
_entity.pdbx_description
1 polymer ?
#
loop_
_entity_poly.entity_id
_entity_poly.type
_entity_poly.pdbx_seq_one_letter_code
_entity_poly.pdbx_strand_id
1 'polypeptide(L)'
;MIARLILIVFAINFSVLADDDKISLSLLNAELKKNYAFVERSLNKSQMKIDNSSGKIFFDETGITINVLTPFKENYRIEGGMIEIHDLFLDQKQLINVDQANNFFLNILIKGIDENNPSYRVNIVNNDIIEIMSTEQNALVSFLFYKNRLELIRYTDSIGVEHGIELRPL
;
A
#
# COMPACT_ATOMS: atom_id res chain seq x y z
N MET A 1 45.60 -29.96 -52.63
CA MET A 1 45.44 -29.86 -51.16
C MET A 1 44.37 -28.83 -50.88
N ILE A 2 43.16 -29.28 -50.52
CA ILE A 2 42.02 -28.42 -50.31
C ILE A 2 41.80 -28.41 -48.78
N ALA A 3 42.08 -27.24 -48.13
CA ALA A 3 41.82 -27.06 -46.69
C ALA A 3 40.34 -26.82 -46.47
N ARG A 4 39.69 -27.77 -45.79
CA ARG A 4 38.30 -27.58 -45.29
C ARG A 4 38.30 -26.70 -44.02
N LEU A 5 37.76 -25.50 -44.15
CA LEU A 5 37.47 -24.63 -43.03
C LEU A 5 36.16 -25.11 -42.33
N ILE A 6 36.27 -25.69 -41.15
CA ILE A 6 35.12 -26.05 -40.33
C ILE A 6 34.70 -24.81 -39.53
N LEU A 7 33.57 -24.22 -39.91
CA LEU A 7 32.93 -23.12 -39.16
C LEU A 7 32.09 -23.72 -38.03
N ILE A 8 32.59 -23.65 -36.78
CA ILE A 8 31.85 -24.05 -35.61
C ILE A 8 30.95 -22.84 -35.20
N VAL A 9 29.65 -22.94 -35.49
CA VAL A 9 28.67 -21.99 -35.04
C VAL A 9 28.32 -22.35 -33.58
N PHE A 10 28.84 -21.59 -32.64
CA PHE A 10 28.39 -21.65 -31.23
C PHE A 10 27.00 -20.99 -31.13
N ALA A 11 25.95 -21.79 -31.12
CA ALA A 11 24.62 -21.32 -30.76
C ALA A 11 24.59 -21.07 -29.25
N ILE A 12 24.79 -19.83 -28.84
CA ILE A 12 24.57 -19.41 -27.47
C ILE A 12 23.05 -19.29 -27.26
N ASN A 13 22.47 -20.34 -26.67
CA ASN A 13 21.11 -20.27 -26.18
C ASN A 13 21.09 -19.30 -24.95
N PHE A 14 20.76 -18.05 -25.19
CA PHE A 14 20.30 -17.19 -24.14
C PHE A 14 18.89 -17.65 -23.73
N SER A 15 18.82 -18.53 -22.74
CA SER A 15 17.61 -18.71 -21.97
C SER A 15 17.43 -17.41 -21.20
N VAL A 16 16.62 -16.50 -21.73
CA VAL A 16 16.03 -15.42 -20.93
C VAL A 16 15.10 -16.16 -19.96
N LEU A 17 15.62 -16.43 -18.77
CA LEU A 17 14.77 -16.72 -17.63
C LEU A 17 13.94 -15.44 -17.44
N ALA A 18 12.72 -15.42 -17.98
CA ALA A 18 11.69 -14.54 -17.48
C ALA A 18 11.48 -15.03 -16.04
N ASP A 19 12.13 -14.35 -15.10
CA ASP A 19 11.77 -14.42 -13.70
C ASP A 19 10.32 -13.92 -13.68
N ASP A 20 9.40 -14.86 -13.48
CA ASP A 20 7.99 -14.52 -13.24
C ASP A 20 8.01 -13.84 -11.89
N ASP A 21 8.13 -12.49 -11.90
CA ASP A 21 8.22 -11.63 -10.73
C ASP A 21 6.93 -11.78 -9.93
N LYS A 22 6.86 -12.86 -9.14
CA LYS A 22 5.73 -13.10 -8.25
C LYS A 22 5.69 -12.04 -7.17
N ILE A 23 4.53 -11.45 -6.98
CA ILE A 23 4.30 -10.58 -5.83
C ILE A 23 4.61 -11.35 -4.54
N SER A 24 5.19 -10.63 -3.57
CA SER A 24 5.61 -11.20 -2.29
C SER A 24 5.37 -10.20 -1.17
N LEU A 25 5.39 -10.67 0.06
CA LEU A 25 5.31 -9.77 1.22
C LEU A 25 6.50 -8.83 1.31
N SER A 26 7.67 -9.29 0.90
CA SER A 26 8.87 -8.43 0.82
C SER A 26 8.65 -7.27 -0.15
N LEU A 27 8.09 -7.56 -1.34
CA LEU A 27 7.71 -6.52 -2.30
C LEU A 27 6.66 -5.57 -1.73
N LEU A 28 5.60 -6.10 -1.12
CA LEU A 28 4.56 -5.27 -0.50
C LEU A 28 5.14 -4.36 0.59
N ASN A 29 5.96 -4.88 1.50
CA ASN A 29 6.61 -4.08 2.53
C ASN A 29 7.55 -3.02 1.94
N ALA A 30 8.20 -3.29 0.81
CA ALA A 30 9.02 -2.31 0.11
C ALA A 30 8.17 -1.21 -0.56
N GLU A 31 7.05 -1.59 -1.17
CA GLU A 31 6.10 -0.64 -1.76
C GLU A 31 5.46 0.25 -0.68
N LEU A 32 5.08 -0.28 0.48
CA LEU A 32 4.50 0.49 1.59
C LEU A 32 5.48 1.48 2.26
N LYS A 33 6.71 1.56 1.81
CA LYS A 33 7.71 2.55 2.27
C LYS A 33 8.05 3.61 1.22
N LYS A 34 7.42 3.54 0.04
CA LYS A 34 7.64 4.52 -1.03
C LYS A 34 6.72 5.73 -0.87
N ASN A 35 7.15 6.85 -1.43
CA ASN A 35 6.33 8.06 -1.47
C ASN A 35 5.35 8.00 -2.63
N TYR A 36 4.10 8.41 -2.37
CA TYR A 36 3.01 8.34 -3.35
C TYR A 36 2.20 9.62 -3.40
N ALA A 37 1.72 9.97 -4.59
CA ALA A 37 0.48 10.70 -4.73
C ALA A 37 -0.68 9.72 -4.65
N PHE A 38 -1.79 10.09 -4.01
CA PHE A 38 -2.97 9.23 -3.89
C PHE A 38 -4.25 9.95 -4.32
N VAL A 39 -5.19 9.15 -4.79
CA VAL A 39 -6.59 9.50 -4.91
C VAL A 39 -7.39 8.44 -4.16
N GLU A 40 -8.17 8.87 -3.20
CA GLU A 40 -9.05 8.02 -2.42
C GLU A 40 -10.49 8.25 -2.83
N ARG A 41 -11.23 7.16 -2.93
CA ARG A 41 -12.67 7.13 -3.06
C ARG A 41 -13.24 6.30 -1.92
N SER A 42 -14.09 6.90 -1.10
CA SER A 42 -14.79 6.22 -0.02
C SER A 42 -16.28 6.15 -0.28
N LEU A 43 -16.88 4.99 0.03
CA LEU A 43 -18.30 4.70 -0.14
C LEU A 43 -18.94 4.36 1.20
N ASN A 44 -19.76 5.26 1.70
CA ASN A 44 -20.65 4.99 2.83
C ASN A 44 -21.98 4.46 2.31
N LYS A 45 -22.16 3.13 2.35
CA LYS A 45 -23.36 2.49 1.85
C LYS A 45 -24.63 2.83 2.65
N SER A 46 -24.49 3.05 3.94
CA SER A 46 -25.64 3.37 4.82
C SER A 46 -26.19 4.76 4.54
N GLN A 47 -25.34 5.69 4.14
CA GLN A 47 -25.72 7.07 3.79
C GLN A 47 -25.84 7.29 2.28
N MET A 48 -25.54 6.27 1.44
CA MET A 48 -25.46 6.35 -0.02
C MET A 48 -24.56 7.53 -0.48
N LYS A 49 -23.48 7.77 0.28
CA LYS A 49 -22.57 8.90 0.07
C LYS A 49 -21.23 8.41 -0.46
N ILE A 50 -20.74 9.10 -1.49
CA ILE A 50 -19.39 8.92 -2.02
C ILE A 50 -18.60 10.19 -1.74
N ASP A 51 -17.44 10.02 -1.08
CA ASP A 51 -16.48 11.08 -0.88
C ASP A 51 -15.21 10.77 -1.66
N ASN A 52 -14.55 11.83 -2.15
CA ASN A 52 -13.26 11.71 -2.83
C ASN A 52 -12.25 12.62 -2.14
N SER A 53 -11.06 12.11 -1.94
CA SER A 53 -9.93 12.89 -1.44
C SER A 53 -8.69 12.65 -2.31
N SER A 54 -7.73 13.55 -2.26
CA SER A 54 -6.45 13.36 -2.91
C SER A 54 -5.33 14.04 -2.14
N GLY A 55 -4.11 13.51 -2.31
CA GLY A 55 -2.99 14.04 -1.56
C GLY A 55 -1.68 13.32 -1.86
N LYS A 56 -0.78 13.37 -0.89
CA LYS A 56 0.53 12.72 -0.95
C LYS A 56 0.86 12.03 0.37
N ILE A 57 1.53 10.90 0.27
CA ILE A 57 2.06 10.14 1.40
C ILE A 57 3.58 10.13 1.29
N PHE A 58 4.26 10.47 2.37
CA PHE A 58 5.72 10.44 2.50
C PHE A 58 6.12 9.56 3.67
N PHE A 59 7.07 8.70 3.44
CA PHE A 59 7.69 7.88 4.47
C PHE A 59 9.09 8.40 4.74
N ASP A 60 9.43 8.59 6.01
CA ASP A 60 10.77 8.94 6.46
C ASP A 60 11.23 8.02 7.60
N GLU A 61 12.43 8.25 8.15
CA GLU A 61 13.02 7.40 9.19
C GLU A 61 12.23 7.40 10.50
N THR A 62 11.42 8.41 10.77
CA THR A 62 10.72 8.59 12.04
C THR A 62 9.23 8.32 11.94
N GLY A 63 8.65 8.34 10.72
CA GLY A 63 7.21 8.11 10.59
C GLY A 63 6.65 8.33 9.19
N ILE A 64 5.38 8.71 9.18
CA ILE A 64 4.60 8.89 7.96
C ILE A 64 3.98 10.28 7.97
N THR A 65 4.10 11.00 6.85
CA THR A 65 3.39 12.25 6.63
C THR A 65 2.38 12.08 5.52
N ILE A 66 1.11 12.41 5.77
CA ILE A 66 0.04 12.39 4.78
C ILE A 66 -0.47 13.82 4.62
N ASN A 67 -0.32 14.37 3.42
CA ASN A 67 -0.83 15.68 3.06
C ASN A 67 -2.07 15.51 2.20
N VAL A 68 -3.25 15.71 2.77
CA VAL A 68 -4.52 15.77 2.04
C VAL A 68 -4.63 17.15 1.39
N LEU A 69 -4.90 17.19 0.10
CA LEU A 69 -4.96 18.43 -0.70
C LEU A 69 -6.39 18.80 -1.06
N THR A 70 -7.27 17.81 -1.18
CA THR A 70 -8.69 17.96 -1.51
C THR A 70 -9.52 16.93 -0.76
N PRO A 71 -10.81 17.23 -0.41
CA PRO A 71 -11.51 18.49 -0.54
C PRO A 71 -11.07 19.54 0.49
N PHE A 72 -10.61 19.09 1.68
CA PHE A 72 -10.10 19.93 2.74
C PHE A 72 -8.59 19.69 2.89
N LYS A 73 -7.84 20.75 3.15
CA LYS A 73 -6.39 20.65 3.32
C LYS A 73 -6.06 20.28 4.75
N GLU A 74 -5.52 19.09 4.93
CA GLU A 74 -5.12 18.54 6.23
C GLU A 74 -3.75 17.90 6.13
N ASN A 75 -2.97 18.03 7.18
CA ASN A 75 -1.71 17.33 7.34
C ASN A 75 -1.82 16.34 8.49
N TYR A 76 -1.42 15.10 8.24
CA TYR A 76 -1.30 14.07 9.26
C TYR A 76 0.18 13.75 9.44
N ARG A 77 0.65 13.76 10.67
CA ARG A 77 1.96 13.23 11.05
C ARG A 77 1.78 12.06 11.99
N ILE A 78 2.29 10.91 11.59
CA ILE A 78 2.22 9.68 12.37
C ILE A 78 3.64 9.34 12.82
N GLU A 79 3.89 9.46 14.12
CA GLU A 79 5.21 9.28 14.71
C GLU A 79 5.07 8.88 16.18
N GLY A 80 5.94 7.97 16.67
CA GLY A 80 6.00 7.61 18.09
C GLY A 80 4.67 7.08 18.67
N GLY A 81 3.81 6.44 17.85
CA GLY A 81 2.51 5.94 18.28
C GLY A 81 1.41 6.99 18.37
N MET A 82 1.67 8.20 17.90
CA MET A 82 0.73 9.32 17.88
C MET A 82 0.42 9.75 16.45
N ILE A 83 -0.78 10.28 16.24
CA ILE A 83 -1.22 10.92 15.00
C ILE A 83 -1.49 12.39 15.34
N GLU A 84 -0.70 13.30 14.80
CA GLU A 84 -1.02 14.73 14.80
C GLU A 84 -1.83 15.01 13.52
N ILE A 85 -3.02 15.57 13.67
CA ILE A 85 -3.89 16.05 12.60
C ILE A 85 -3.87 17.57 12.64
N HIS A 86 -3.52 18.22 11.55
CA HIS A 86 -3.54 19.66 11.41
C HIS A 86 -4.50 20.06 10.28
N ASP A 87 -5.67 20.58 10.65
CA ASP A 87 -6.60 21.26 9.73
C ASP A 87 -5.99 22.60 9.33
N LEU A 88 -5.59 22.74 8.07
CA LEU A 88 -4.91 23.95 7.58
C LEU A 88 -5.87 25.11 7.30
N PHE A 89 -7.18 24.85 7.24
CA PHE A 89 -8.18 25.90 7.04
C PHE A 89 -8.56 26.57 8.38
N LEU A 90 -8.74 25.76 9.43
CA LEU A 90 -9.09 26.23 10.75
C LEU A 90 -7.87 26.55 11.62
N ASP A 91 -6.66 26.17 11.16
CA ASP A 91 -5.41 26.19 11.91
C ASP A 91 -5.53 25.50 13.29
N GLN A 92 -6.22 24.36 13.28
CA GLN A 92 -6.46 23.55 14.48
C GLN A 92 -5.65 22.26 14.43
N LYS A 93 -5.07 21.91 15.58
CA LYS A 93 -4.31 20.68 15.75
C LYS A 93 -5.02 19.75 16.73
N GLN A 94 -5.03 18.47 16.38
CA GLN A 94 -5.52 17.39 17.22
C GLN A 94 -4.45 16.31 17.33
N LEU A 95 -4.31 15.74 18.53
CA LEU A 95 -3.38 14.62 18.76
C LEU A 95 -4.20 13.41 19.20
N ILE A 96 -3.99 12.29 18.51
CA ILE A 96 -4.71 11.02 18.73
C ILE A 96 -3.67 9.92 18.92
N ASN A 97 -3.89 9.00 19.86
CA ASN A 97 -3.09 7.79 19.96
C ASN A 97 -3.47 6.81 18.82
N VAL A 98 -2.47 6.22 18.16
CA VAL A 98 -2.68 5.24 17.06
C VAL A 98 -3.55 4.06 17.51
N ASP A 99 -3.36 3.56 18.74
CA ASP A 99 -4.15 2.44 19.27
C ASP A 99 -5.63 2.81 19.47
N GLN A 100 -5.92 4.10 19.76
CA GLN A 100 -7.30 4.60 19.88
C GLN A 100 -8.00 4.75 18.52
N ALA A 101 -7.24 4.94 17.45
CA ALA A 101 -7.80 5.04 16.11
C ALA A 101 -8.45 3.73 15.64
N ASN A 102 -8.09 2.59 16.27
CA ASN A 102 -8.65 1.26 16.00
C ASN A 102 -8.80 0.95 14.50
N ASN A 103 -7.81 1.36 13.70
CA ASN A 103 -7.80 1.22 12.26
C ASN A 103 -6.76 0.17 11.84
N PHE A 104 -7.25 -0.98 11.37
CA PHE A 104 -6.41 -2.11 10.97
C PHE A 104 -5.45 -1.74 9.83
N PHE A 105 -5.94 -1.03 8.80
CA PHE A 105 -5.10 -0.59 7.69
C PHE A 105 -3.97 0.34 8.16
N LEU A 106 -4.27 1.29 9.05
CA LEU A 106 -3.28 2.19 9.63
C LEU A 106 -2.19 1.43 10.39
N ASN A 107 -2.56 0.40 11.15
CA ASN A 107 -1.60 -0.46 11.83
C ASN A 107 -0.66 -1.17 10.85
N ILE A 108 -1.18 -1.69 9.72
CA ILE A 108 -0.37 -2.29 8.66
C ILE A 108 0.60 -1.26 8.07
N LEU A 109 0.10 -0.06 7.78
CA LEU A 109 0.90 1.01 7.19
C LEU A 109 2.09 1.43 8.08
N ILE A 110 1.87 1.48 9.40
CA ILE A 110 2.89 1.88 10.38
C ILE A 110 3.89 0.77 10.67
N LYS A 111 3.39 -0.44 10.95
CA LYS A 111 4.20 -1.56 11.44
C LYS A 111 4.77 -2.42 10.32
N GLY A 112 4.23 -2.31 9.10
CA GLY A 112 4.49 -3.26 8.03
C GLY A 112 3.78 -4.59 8.29
N ILE A 113 4.12 -5.58 7.46
CA ILE A 113 3.50 -6.91 7.48
C ILE A 113 4.55 -7.95 7.85
N ASP A 114 4.27 -8.73 8.89
CA ASP A 114 5.05 -9.88 9.32
C ASP A 114 4.19 -11.14 9.18
N GLU A 115 4.66 -12.12 8.40
CA GLU A 115 3.96 -13.40 8.18
C GLU A 115 3.67 -14.18 9.47
N ASN A 116 4.50 -14.00 10.49
CA ASN A 116 4.39 -14.71 11.75
C ASN A 116 3.50 -14.00 12.78
N ASN A 117 2.92 -12.87 12.42
CA ASN A 117 2.07 -12.13 13.34
C ASN A 117 0.70 -12.83 13.52
N PRO A 118 0.33 -13.25 14.73
CA PRO A 118 -0.93 -13.97 14.96
C PRO A 118 -2.19 -13.12 14.82
N SER A 119 -2.05 -11.78 14.79
CA SER A 119 -3.19 -10.85 14.73
C SER A 119 -3.84 -10.78 13.34
N TYR A 120 -3.24 -11.39 12.33
CA TYR A 120 -3.79 -11.44 10.98
C TYR A 120 -3.29 -12.63 10.18
N ARG A 121 -3.97 -12.92 9.08
CA ARG A 121 -3.58 -13.91 8.08
C ARG A 121 -3.26 -13.21 6.76
N VAL A 122 -2.20 -13.66 6.11
CA VAL A 122 -1.81 -13.19 4.76
C VAL A 122 -2.23 -14.25 3.74
N ASN A 123 -2.85 -13.80 2.66
CA ASN A 123 -3.26 -14.63 1.54
C ASN A 123 -2.79 -14.00 0.23
N ILE A 124 -1.98 -14.69 -0.54
CA ILE A 124 -1.64 -14.32 -1.91
C ILE A 124 -2.69 -14.97 -2.81
N VAL A 125 -3.68 -14.19 -3.26
CA VAL A 125 -4.84 -14.70 -4.01
C VAL A 125 -4.43 -15.13 -5.42
N ASN A 126 -3.59 -14.31 -6.07
CA ASN A 126 -3.03 -14.56 -7.40
C ASN A 126 -1.74 -13.74 -7.59
N ASN A 127 -1.25 -13.61 -8.81
CA ASN A 127 -0.01 -12.88 -9.11
C ASN A 127 -0.11 -11.36 -8.92
N ASP A 128 -1.30 -10.81 -8.63
CA ASP A 128 -1.54 -9.37 -8.58
C ASP A 128 -2.21 -8.92 -7.28
N ILE A 129 -2.64 -9.83 -6.40
CA ILE A 129 -3.41 -9.48 -5.21
C ILE A 129 -2.87 -10.15 -3.95
N ILE A 130 -2.54 -9.34 -2.95
CA ILE A 130 -2.26 -9.79 -1.58
C ILE A 130 -3.39 -9.28 -0.69
N GLU A 131 -3.96 -10.19 0.11
CA GLU A 131 -4.98 -9.88 1.10
C GLU A 131 -4.47 -10.13 2.51
N ILE A 132 -4.80 -9.23 3.42
CA ILE A 132 -4.49 -9.34 4.84
C ILE A 132 -5.79 -9.23 5.62
N MET A 133 -6.09 -10.31 6.33
CA MET A 133 -7.31 -10.42 7.12
C MET A 133 -6.98 -10.40 8.60
N SER A 134 -7.54 -9.45 9.34
CA SER A 134 -7.44 -9.42 10.80
C SER A 134 -8.13 -10.65 11.42
N THR A 135 -7.50 -11.23 12.43
CA THR A 135 -8.11 -12.33 13.21
C THR A 135 -9.03 -11.81 14.31
N GLU A 136 -8.95 -10.53 14.66
CA GLU A 136 -9.66 -9.92 15.78
C GLU A 136 -10.84 -9.03 15.35
N GLN A 137 -10.71 -8.33 14.20
CA GLN A 137 -11.63 -7.24 13.82
C GLN A 137 -12.51 -7.56 12.60
N ASN A 138 -12.45 -8.78 12.04
CA ASN A 138 -13.10 -9.11 10.77
C ASN A 138 -12.84 -8.06 9.65
N ALA A 139 -11.66 -7.45 9.69
CA ALA A 139 -11.23 -6.43 8.74
C ALA A 139 -10.33 -7.06 7.67
N LEU A 140 -10.58 -6.69 6.42
CA LEU A 140 -9.81 -7.14 5.25
C LEU A 140 -9.17 -5.93 4.57
N VAL A 141 -7.89 -6.04 4.26
CA VAL A 141 -7.17 -5.09 3.40
C VAL A 141 -6.64 -5.85 2.19
N SER A 142 -6.95 -5.36 1.00
CA SER A 142 -6.49 -5.93 -0.28
C SER A 142 -5.51 -4.95 -0.93
N PHE A 143 -4.35 -5.46 -1.32
CA PHE A 143 -3.30 -4.76 -2.02
C PHE A 143 -3.23 -5.28 -3.45
N LEU A 144 -3.48 -4.41 -4.43
CA LEU A 144 -3.53 -4.76 -5.84
C LEU A 144 -2.30 -4.20 -6.55
N PHE A 145 -1.62 -5.08 -7.25
CA PHE A 145 -0.38 -4.78 -7.99
C PHE A 145 -0.64 -4.75 -9.49
N TYR A 146 0.09 -3.90 -10.18
CA TYR A 146 0.23 -3.95 -11.62
C TYR A 146 1.71 -3.83 -11.99
N LYS A 147 2.22 -4.85 -12.70
CA LYS A 147 3.65 -4.93 -13.05
C LYS A 147 4.56 -4.72 -11.84
N ASN A 148 4.29 -5.45 -10.76
CA ASN A 148 5.03 -5.43 -9.50
C ASN A 148 5.07 -4.06 -8.77
N ARG A 149 4.16 -3.16 -9.10
CA ARG A 149 3.95 -1.92 -8.37
C ARG A 149 2.60 -1.94 -7.67
N LEU A 150 2.57 -1.48 -6.44
CA LEU A 150 1.33 -1.29 -5.72
C LEU A 150 0.57 -0.11 -6.34
N GLU A 151 -0.64 -0.37 -6.86
CA GLU A 151 -1.46 0.65 -7.52
C GLU A 151 -2.77 0.96 -6.78
N LEU A 152 -3.30 -0.02 -6.04
CA LEU A 152 -4.58 0.17 -5.38
C LEU A 152 -4.61 -0.57 -4.05
N ILE A 153 -5.08 0.12 -3.01
CA ILE A 153 -5.39 -0.44 -1.71
C ILE A 153 -6.89 -0.37 -1.50
N ARG A 154 -7.51 -1.47 -1.04
CA ARG A 154 -8.93 -1.51 -0.67
C ARG A 154 -9.10 -2.01 0.74
N TYR A 155 -9.94 -1.36 1.51
CA TYR A 155 -10.32 -1.82 2.84
C TYR A 155 -11.69 -1.28 3.25
N THR A 156 -12.26 -1.87 4.29
CA THR A 156 -13.45 -1.34 4.95
C THR A 156 -13.07 -0.94 6.37
N ASP A 157 -13.44 0.25 6.78
CA ASP A 157 -13.17 0.74 8.13
C ASP A 157 -14.12 0.16 9.18
N SER A 158 -13.91 0.52 10.45
CA SER A 158 -14.68 0.00 11.58
C SER A 158 -16.16 0.43 11.59
N ILE A 159 -16.53 1.45 10.82
CA ILE A 159 -17.90 1.95 10.68
C ILE A 159 -18.57 1.52 9.36
N GLY A 160 -17.91 0.66 8.59
CA GLY A 160 -18.44 0.06 7.37
C GLY A 160 -18.31 0.92 6.11
N VAL A 161 -17.46 1.94 6.12
CA VAL A 161 -17.12 2.70 4.91
C VAL A 161 -16.08 1.95 4.10
N GLU A 162 -16.35 1.76 2.81
CA GLU A 162 -15.40 1.14 1.88
C GLU A 162 -14.47 2.20 1.31
N HIS A 163 -13.19 1.92 1.35
CA HIS A 163 -12.12 2.80 0.84
C HIS A 163 -11.39 2.13 -0.33
N GLY A 164 -11.14 2.90 -1.38
CA GLY A 164 -10.26 2.54 -2.48
C GLY A 164 -9.24 3.65 -2.69
N ILE A 165 -7.96 3.36 -2.47
CA ILE A 165 -6.86 4.31 -2.56
C ILE A 165 -5.99 3.96 -3.77
N GLU A 166 -6.09 4.74 -4.83
CA GLU A 166 -5.20 4.65 -5.99
C GLU A 166 -3.88 5.33 -5.69
N LEU A 167 -2.77 4.68 -5.99
CA LEU A 167 -1.42 5.13 -5.70
C LEU A 167 -0.64 5.40 -6.99
N ARG A 168 0.12 6.50 -7.00
CA ARG A 168 1.06 6.85 -8.07
C ARG A 168 2.39 7.23 -7.43
N PRO A 169 3.49 6.52 -7.70
CA PRO A 169 4.81 6.87 -7.19
C PRO A 169 5.19 8.32 -7.48
N LEU A 170 5.85 8.98 -6.53
CA LEU A 170 6.36 10.34 -6.67
C LEU A 170 7.78 10.34 -7.24
#